data_6d6f9ca4e06b280fef147502d163de58
#
_entry.id   6d6f9ca4e06b280fef147502d163de58
#
_cell.length_a   1.000
_cell.length_b   1.000
_cell.length_c   1.000
_cell.angle_alpha   90.00
_cell.angle_beta   90.00
_cell.angle_gamma   90.00
#
_symmetry.space_group_name_H-M   'P 1'
#
loop_
_entity.id
_entity.type
_entity.pdbx_description
1 polymer ?
#
loop_
_entity_poly.entity_id
_entity_poly.type
_entity_poly.pdbx_seq_one_letter_code
_entity_poly.pdbx_strand_id
1 'polypeptide(L)'
;MALHHLQQATVGHAGELWSRQNLGTVLGGLGRHSEAAEWLFPLKQQLPEDPWVSHYLALGELEIGKQDYLDDSLKRWFEPSWLPIRNWERVIVDFLKSESWHPDPDLLLPSWENHDQGMELPQWQALKDQLDAALPRKQVSVIIPSRDRPDLLQPCLESLEKLAGWGGFESVIKQVVIVDNGSCQARTAQLIDQWQQRKGDELKHIRLDEPFNWSRLSNAGAEVSSGSLLLFLNDDTCFMNNQAMGWLAKAALKQTNGPIGALLLDDQGLVADGGLVKQADGYVARWRGWPLRQLPGKACHGAWKTDAVTGACLMVRRELWQEVQFDEQLPEDGNDVVFAEALRSRGFASMIIGSARLLHGVSSSRGYHRKHAHK
;
A
#
# COMPACT_ATOMS: atom_id res chain seq x y z
N MET A 1 -5.08 27.18 16.56
CA MET A 1 -6.21 27.21 17.51
C MET A 1 -6.25 25.95 18.38
N ALA A 2 -6.36 24.74 17.86
CA ALA A 2 -6.45 23.50 18.67
C ALA A 2 -5.28 23.33 19.67
N LEU A 3 -4.04 23.53 19.24
CA LEU A 3 -2.86 23.43 20.10
C LEU A 3 -2.91 24.40 21.29
N HIS A 4 -3.32 25.64 21.05
CA HIS A 4 -3.43 26.66 22.11
C HIS A 4 -4.51 26.28 23.15
N HIS A 5 -5.67 25.76 22.71
CA HIS A 5 -6.71 25.28 23.61
C HIS A 5 -6.28 24.05 24.42
N LEU A 6 -5.56 23.14 23.82
CA LEU A 6 -5.01 21.96 24.51
C LEU A 6 -3.94 22.36 25.54
N GLN A 7 -3.07 23.32 25.20
CA GLN A 7 -2.09 23.86 26.16
C GLN A 7 -2.76 24.57 27.35
N GLN A 8 -3.83 25.34 27.11
CA GLN A 8 -4.61 25.94 28.19
C GLN A 8 -5.34 24.91 29.05
N ALA A 9 -5.91 23.86 28.42
CA ALA A 9 -6.57 22.78 29.17
C ALA A 9 -5.57 22.01 30.04
N THR A 10 -4.34 21.81 29.59
CA THR A 10 -3.31 21.14 30.39
C THR A 10 -2.78 21.98 31.55
N VAL A 11 -2.85 23.33 31.48
CA VAL A 11 -2.49 24.19 32.60
C VAL A 11 -3.50 24.09 33.75
N GLY A 12 -4.80 23.95 33.45
CA GLY A 12 -5.86 23.77 34.45
C GLY A 12 -5.96 22.34 35.02
N HIS A 13 -5.58 21.34 34.25
CA HIS A 13 -5.72 19.92 34.54
C HIS A 13 -4.44 19.14 34.20
N ALA A 14 -3.30 19.63 34.65
CA ALA A 14 -1.98 19.08 34.31
C ALA A 14 -1.78 17.59 34.73
N GLY A 15 -2.69 17.06 35.56
CA GLY A 15 -2.71 15.65 35.95
C GLY A 15 -3.60 14.74 35.13
N GLU A 16 -4.42 15.28 34.24
CA GLU A 16 -5.33 14.46 33.45
C GLU A 16 -4.62 13.75 32.31
N LEU A 17 -4.67 12.45 32.37
CA LEU A 17 -4.11 11.50 31.41
C LEU A 17 -4.48 11.87 29.96
N TRP A 18 -5.76 12.16 29.75
CA TRP A 18 -6.33 12.46 28.44
C TRP A 18 -5.81 13.79 27.84
N SER A 19 -5.70 14.84 28.65
CA SER A 19 -5.18 16.15 28.19
C SER A 19 -3.73 16.06 27.76
N ARG A 20 -2.89 15.32 28.50
CA ARG A 20 -1.48 15.09 28.16
C ARG A 20 -1.33 14.24 26.88
N GLN A 21 -2.12 13.16 26.77
CA GLN A 21 -2.11 12.31 25.60
C GLN A 21 -2.48 13.08 24.33
N ASN A 22 -3.57 13.85 24.37
CA ASN A 22 -3.99 14.64 23.21
C ASN A 22 -2.98 15.71 22.83
N LEU A 23 -2.41 16.42 23.81
CA LEU A 23 -1.39 17.42 23.54
C LEU A 23 -0.14 16.79 22.90
N GLY A 24 0.35 15.71 23.47
CA GLY A 24 1.50 14.97 22.92
C GLY A 24 1.22 14.45 21.50
N THR A 25 0.02 13.90 21.27
CA THR A 25 -0.39 13.41 19.95
C THR A 25 -0.47 14.54 18.91
N VAL A 26 -1.03 15.69 19.28
CA VAL A 26 -1.10 16.86 18.38
C VAL A 26 0.28 17.42 18.08
N LEU A 27 1.15 17.52 19.09
CA LEU A 27 2.55 17.96 18.90
C LEU A 27 3.29 17.00 17.96
N GLY A 28 3.14 15.70 18.18
CA GLY A 28 3.74 14.68 17.32
C GLY A 28 3.23 14.76 15.87
N GLY A 29 1.92 14.95 15.68
CA GLY A 29 1.32 15.16 14.36
C GLY A 29 1.76 16.45 13.64
N LEU A 30 2.25 17.44 14.39
CA LEU A 30 2.85 18.66 13.86
C LEU A 30 4.37 18.51 13.59
N GLY A 31 4.97 17.34 13.81
CA GLY A 31 6.40 17.11 13.65
C GLY A 31 7.27 17.62 14.81
N ARG A 32 6.67 18.03 15.94
CA ARG A 32 7.35 18.50 17.15
C ARG A 32 7.58 17.34 18.11
N HIS A 33 8.38 16.37 17.68
CA HIS A 33 8.45 15.06 18.34
C HIS A 33 9.15 15.12 19.71
N SER A 34 10.19 15.91 19.86
CA SER A 34 10.85 16.09 21.16
C SER A 34 9.90 16.67 22.22
N GLU A 35 9.12 17.68 21.84
CA GLU A 35 8.11 18.24 22.73
C GLU A 35 6.95 17.27 22.99
N ALA A 36 6.54 16.51 21.98
CA ALA A 36 5.55 15.46 22.16
C ALA A 36 6.00 14.42 23.19
N ALA A 37 7.27 14.01 23.11
CA ALA A 37 7.86 13.05 24.03
C ALA A 37 7.84 13.54 25.49
N GLU A 38 8.12 14.82 25.77
CA GLU A 38 8.04 15.39 27.13
C GLU A 38 6.65 15.22 27.76
N TRP A 39 5.58 15.37 26.95
CA TRP A 39 4.20 15.22 27.42
C TRP A 39 3.76 13.74 27.53
N LEU A 40 4.25 12.88 26.66
CA LEU A 40 3.85 11.49 26.56
C LEU A 40 4.65 10.58 27.48
N PHE A 41 5.89 10.95 27.80
CA PHE A 41 6.76 10.13 28.66
C PHE A 41 6.13 9.72 30.01
N PRO A 42 5.49 10.65 30.77
CA PRO A 42 4.84 10.26 32.03
C PRO A 42 3.66 9.29 31.85
N LEU A 43 3.11 9.19 30.61
CA LEU A 43 1.96 8.35 30.31
C LEU A 43 2.36 6.91 29.96
N LYS A 44 3.63 6.64 29.68
CA LYS A 44 4.10 5.32 29.26
C LYS A 44 3.73 4.22 30.28
N GLN A 45 3.86 4.52 31.57
CA GLN A 45 3.50 3.56 32.64
C GLN A 45 2.01 3.39 32.83
N GLN A 46 1.23 4.43 32.52
CA GLN A 46 -0.23 4.44 32.71
C GLN A 46 -0.96 3.92 31.48
N LEU A 47 -0.40 4.11 30.31
CA LEU A 47 -0.92 3.71 29.00
C LEU A 47 0.12 2.88 28.21
N PRO A 48 0.57 1.74 28.76
CA PRO A 48 1.66 0.98 28.14
C PRO A 48 1.27 0.41 26.77
N GLU A 49 -0.02 0.19 26.53
CA GLU A 49 -0.55 -0.36 25.28
C GLU A 49 -1.06 0.71 24.29
N ASP A 50 -0.95 1.99 24.64
CA ASP A 50 -1.41 3.06 23.74
C ASP A 50 -0.45 3.25 22.57
N PRO A 51 -0.91 3.05 21.33
CA PRO A 51 -0.05 3.10 20.15
C PRO A 51 0.47 4.51 19.86
N TRP A 52 -0.30 5.55 20.14
CA TRP A 52 0.09 6.93 19.89
C TRP A 52 1.15 7.40 20.88
N VAL A 53 1.01 7.03 22.15
CA VAL A 53 2.01 7.31 23.18
C VAL A 53 3.33 6.67 22.78
N SER A 54 3.35 5.39 22.44
CA SER A 54 4.58 4.68 22.05
C SER A 54 5.17 5.20 20.74
N HIS A 55 4.34 5.52 19.73
CA HIS A 55 4.79 6.04 18.44
C HIS A 55 5.51 7.38 18.58
N TYR A 56 4.89 8.36 19.25
CA TYR A 56 5.50 9.68 19.35
C TYR A 56 6.63 9.76 20.37
N LEU A 57 6.65 8.87 21.38
CA LEU A 57 7.83 8.71 22.23
C LEU A 57 9.02 8.21 21.42
N ALA A 58 8.83 7.23 20.57
CA ALA A 58 9.90 6.72 19.72
C ALA A 58 10.44 7.77 18.74
N LEU A 59 9.56 8.59 18.14
CA LEU A 59 9.99 9.70 17.30
C LEU A 59 10.79 10.76 18.06
N GLY A 60 10.35 11.08 19.30
CA GLY A 60 11.09 12.01 20.17
C GLY A 60 12.44 11.49 20.57
N GLU A 61 12.55 10.19 20.90
CA GLU A 61 13.82 9.52 21.22
C GLU A 61 14.79 9.54 20.03
N LEU A 62 14.26 9.34 18.82
CA LEU A 62 15.05 9.42 17.59
C LEU A 62 15.66 10.81 17.39
N GLU A 63 14.87 11.90 17.63
CA GLU A 63 15.36 13.28 17.51
C GLU A 63 16.45 13.62 18.53
N ILE A 64 16.36 13.09 19.76
CA ILE A 64 17.32 13.39 20.84
C ILE A 64 18.46 12.37 20.97
N GLY A 65 18.47 11.32 20.12
CA GLY A 65 19.52 10.30 20.08
C GLY A 65 19.57 9.40 21.31
N LYS A 66 18.46 9.26 22.06
CA LYS A 66 18.34 8.33 23.18
C LYS A 66 17.74 7.01 22.73
N GLN A 67 18.24 5.92 23.29
CA GLN A 67 17.95 4.56 22.83
C GLN A 67 16.98 3.78 23.72
N ASP A 68 16.77 4.20 24.96
CA ASP A 68 16.10 3.40 26.01
C ASP A 68 14.63 3.05 25.74
N TYR A 69 13.95 3.80 24.85
CA TYR A 69 12.53 3.59 24.51
C TYR A 69 12.31 3.02 23.12
N LEU A 70 13.32 3.08 22.27
CA LEU A 70 13.27 2.60 20.90
C LEU A 70 12.96 1.11 20.84
N ASP A 71 13.63 0.31 21.66
CA ASP A 71 13.50 -1.15 21.67
C ASP A 71 12.09 -1.60 22.05
N ASP A 72 11.50 -1.00 23.08
CA ASP A 72 10.13 -1.29 23.50
C ASP A 72 9.08 -0.81 22.47
N SER A 73 9.34 0.34 21.85
CA SER A 73 8.45 0.89 20.85
C SER A 73 8.50 0.09 19.56
N LEU A 74 9.68 -0.37 19.17
CA LEU A 74 9.84 -1.24 18.00
C LEU A 74 9.17 -2.61 18.19
N LYS A 75 9.30 -3.24 19.36
CA LYS A 75 8.57 -4.47 19.68
C LYS A 75 7.09 -4.33 19.40
N ARG A 76 6.51 -3.20 19.81
CA ARG A 76 5.09 -2.90 19.63
C ARG A 76 4.72 -2.52 18.21
N TRP A 77 5.62 -1.87 17.45
CA TRP A 77 5.37 -1.50 16.06
C TRP A 77 5.28 -2.69 15.12
N PHE A 78 5.95 -3.79 15.48
CA PHE A 78 5.85 -5.02 14.73
C PHE A 78 4.71 -5.94 15.19
N GLU A 79 4.05 -5.60 16.31
CA GLU A 79 2.82 -6.29 16.70
C GLU A 79 1.66 -5.91 15.75
N PRO A 80 0.94 -6.90 15.17
CA PRO A 80 -0.06 -6.66 14.12
C PRO A 80 -1.21 -5.73 14.51
N SER A 81 -1.38 -5.46 15.80
CA SER A 81 -2.57 -4.80 16.33
C SER A 81 -2.52 -3.27 16.36
N TRP A 82 -1.37 -2.62 16.10
CA TRP A 82 -1.31 -1.21 16.40
C TRP A 82 -0.41 -0.28 15.57
N LEU A 83 -0.17 -0.54 14.33
CA LEU A 83 0.59 0.37 13.49
C LEU A 83 -0.24 1.59 13.05
N PRO A 84 0.00 2.80 13.60
CA PRO A 84 -0.44 4.03 12.95
C PRO A 84 0.47 4.27 11.75
N ILE A 85 -0.07 4.21 10.54
CA ILE A 85 0.72 4.03 9.32
C ILE A 85 1.36 5.30 8.79
N ARG A 86 0.92 6.46 9.21
CA ARG A 86 1.29 7.68 8.51
C ARG A 86 2.78 7.99 8.39
N ASN A 87 3.67 7.29 9.04
CA ASN A 87 5.11 7.49 8.89
C ASN A 87 5.95 6.32 9.42
N TRP A 88 5.34 5.19 9.75
CA TRP A 88 6.07 4.10 10.39
C TRP A 88 7.23 3.57 9.55
N GLU A 89 7.07 3.45 8.23
CA GLU A 89 8.17 3.03 7.34
C GLU A 89 9.31 4.04 7.35
N ARG A 90 9.00 5.34 7.34
CA ARG A 90 10.00 6.40 7.47
C ARG A 90 10.69 6.33 8.82
N VAL A 91 9.95 6.12 9.88
CA VAL A 91 10.49 6.01 11.25
C VAL A 91 11.37 4.78 11.38
N ILE A 92 10.97 3.62 10.86
CA ILE A 92 11.82 2.42 10.83
C ILE A 92 13.08 2.66 9.99
N VAL A 93 12.94 3.26 8.81
CA VAL A 93 14.11 3.61 7.98
C VAL A 93 15.03 4.60 8.69
N ASP A 94 14.48 5.58 9.39
CA ASP A 94 15.27 6.56 10.15
C ASP A 94 15.93 5.91 11.37
N PHE A 95 15.29 4.96 12.04
CA PHE A 95 15.89 4.11 13.08
C PHE A 95 17.03 3.27 12.54
N LEU A 96 16.83 2.58 11.43
CA LEU A 96 17.85 1.74 10.81
C LEU A 96 19.06 2.54 10.29
N LYS A 97 18.89 3.85 10.04
CA LYS A 97 19.97 4.76 9.64
C LYS A 97 20.68 5.42 10.82
N SER A 98 20.15 5.33 12.02
CA SER A 98 20.75 5.90 13.21
C SER A 98 22.03 5.11 13.56
N GLU A 99 23.20 5.77 13.51
CA GLU A 99 24.49 5.13 13.84
C GLU A 99 24.58 4.66 15.30
N SER A 100 23.69 5.14 16.16
CA SER A 100 23.63 4.81 17.58
C SER A 100 22.71 3.64 17.90
N TRP A 101 21.98 3.10 16.92
CA TRP A 101 21.01 2.04 17.13
C TRP A 101 21.33 0.81 16.29
N HIS A 102 21.59 -0.30 16.98
CA HIS A 102 21.71 -1.62 16.39
C HIS A 102 20.47 -2.41 16.77
N PRO A 103 19.49 -2.60 15.85
CA PRO A 103 18.31 -3.37 16.17
C PRO A 103 18.72 -4.79 16.55
N ASP A 104 18.14 -5.29 17.63
CA ASP A 104 18.15 -6.72 17.90
C ASP A 104 17.44 -7.40 16.72
N PRO A 105 18.11 -8.30 15.98
CA PRO A 105 17.52 -9.00 14.86
C PRO A 105 16.20 -9.68 15.22
N ASP A 106 16.08 -10.18 16.47
CA ASP A 106 14.86 -10.83 16.97
C ASP A 106 13.69 -9.85 17.13
N LEU A 107 13.95 -8.54 17.21
CA LEU A 107 12.93 -7.50 17.29
C LEU A 107 12.45 -6.99 15.92
N LEU A 108 13.26 -7.17 14.87
CA LEU A 108 12.93 -6.72 13.52
C LEU A 108 12.06 -7.71 12.76
N LEU A 109 11.93 -8.91 13.29
CA LEU A 109 11.05 -9.90 12.69
C LEU A 109 9.61 -9.62 13.08
N PRO A 110 8.72 -9.49 12.10
CA PRO A 110 7.32 -9.29 12.39
C PRO A 110 6.79 -10.41 13.28
N SER A 111 6.09 -10.07 14.34
CA SER A 111 5.41 -11.02 15.24
C SER A 111 4.37 -11.92 14.53
N TRP A 112 4.11 -11.68 13.24
CA TRP A 112 3.26 -12.55 12.42
C TRP A 112 3.82 -13.98 12.28
N GLU A 113 5.12 -14.18 12.47
CA GLU A 113 5.74 -15.51 12.51
C GLU A 113 5.31 -16.30 13.74
N ASN A 114 5.09 -15.63 14.86
CA ASN A 114 4.69 -16.26 16.11
C ASN A 114 3.21 -16.67 16.16
N HIS A 115 2.38 -16.17 15.26
CA HIS A 115 0.95 -16.48 15.29
C HIS A 115 0.55 -17.75 14.52
N ASP A 116 1.42 -18.27 13.66
CA ASP A 116 1.04 -19.41 12.84
C ASP A 116 1.98 -20.63 12.89
N GLN A 117 3.12 -20.67 13.59
CA GLN A 117 3.91 -21.89 13.79
C GLN A 117 5.33 -21.74 14.38
N GLY A 118 5.70 -20.61 14.97
CA GLY A 118 6.97 -20.51 15.72
C GLY A 118 8.21 -20.79 14.86
N MET A 119 8.29 -20.21 13.66
CA MET A 119 9.51 -20.31 12.85
C MET A 119 10.63 -19.48 13.48
N GLU A 120 11.78 -20.11 13.70
CA GLU A 120 12.96 -19.42 14.16
C GLU A 120 13.58 -18.54 13.05
N LEU A 121 14.32 -17.50 13.44
CA LEU A 121 14.97 -16.53 12.54
C LEU A 121 15.74 -17.15 11.36
N PRO A 122 16.55 -18.21 11.54
CA PRO A 122 17.25 -18.89 10.44
C PRO A 122 16.29 -19.53 9.42
N GLN A 123 15.17 -20.07 9.89
CA GLN A 123 14.14 -20.68 9.03
C GLN A 123 13.41 -19.61 8.20
N TRP A 124 13.16 -18.46 8.79
CA TRP A 124 12.61 -17.32 8.07
C TRP A 124 13.56 -16.79 6.99
N GLN A 125 14.84 -16.61 7.32
CA GLN A 125 15.82 -16.18 6.34
C GLN A 125 15.94 -17.18 5.19
N ALA A 126 15.97 -18.48 5.48
CA ALA A 126 15.97 -19.53 4.47
C ALA A 126 14.68 -19.52 3.62
N LEU A 127 13.51 -19.27 4.23
CA LEU A 127 12.26 -19.10 3.51
C LEU A 127 12.28 -17.85 2.65
N LYS A 128 12.79 -16.73 3.16
CA LYS A 128 12.94 -15.50 2.42
C LYS A 128 13.88 -15.68 1.22
N ASP A 129 15.03 -16.31 1.42
CA ASP A 129 15.99 -16.61 0.36
C ASP A 129 15.38 -17.54 -0.70
N GLN A 130 14.60 -18.55 -0.30
CA GLN A 130 13.84 -19.40 -1.21
C GLN A 130 12.73 -18.61 -1.93
N LEU A 131 12.09 -17.65 -1.24
CA LEU A 131 11.08 -16.79 -1.81
C LEU A 131 11.71 -15.83 -2.83
N ASP A 132 12.83 -15.26 -2.53
CA ASP A 132 13.57 -14.35 -3.42
C ASP A 132 14.18 -15.11 -4.62
N ALA A 133 14.74 -16.30 -4.39
CA ALA A 133 15.28 -17.17 -5.45
C ALA A 133 14.19 -17.72 -6.40
N ALA A 134 12.95 -17.85 -5.91
CA ALA A 134 11.82 -18.36 -6.70
C ALA A 134 10.94 -17.22 -7.29
N LEU A 135 11.35 -15.95 -7.21
CA LEU A 135 10.62 -14.87 -7.83
C LEU A 135 10.72 -14.96 -9.36
N PRO A 136 9.60 -14.87 -10.05
CA PRO A 136 9.59 -14.93 -11.51
C PRO A 136 10.19 -13.66 -12.10
N ARG A 137 11.43 -13.73 -12.59
CA ARG A 137 12.10 -12.58 -13.23
C ARG A 137 11.42 -12.18 -14.53
N LYS A 138 11.26 -10.87 -14.75
CA LYS A 138 10.76 -10.29 -16.01
C LYS A 138 9.45 -10.92 -16.53
N GLN A 139 8.50 -11.20 -15.63
CA GLN A 139 7.22 -11.80 -16.00
C GLN A 139 6.03 -10.84 -15.93
N VAL A 140 6.11 -9.76 -15.15
CA VAL A 140 5.00 -8.84 -14.95
C VAL A 140 5.01 -7.73 -15.98
N SER A 141 3.90 -7.56 -16.70
CA SER A 141 3.60 -6.32 -17.43
C SER A 141 2.65 -5.48 -16.59
N VAL A 142 3.05 -4.26 -16.25
CA VAL A 142 2.23 -3.29 -15.53
C VAL A 142 1.50 -2.42 -16.55
N ILE A 143 0.18 -2.35 -16.48
CA ILE A 143 -0.68 -1.58 -17.38
C ILE A 143 -1.26 -0.40 -16.59
N ILE A 144 -0.99 0.83 -17.04
CA ILE A 144 -1.38 2.07 -16.36
C ILE A 144 -2.18 2.95 -17.31
N PRO A 145 -3.52 2.94 -17.24
CA PRO A 145 -4.34 3.97 -17.87
C PRO A 145 -4.08 5.32 -17.21
N SER A 146 -3.87 6.38 -17.99
CA SER A 146 -3.65 7.73 -17.46
C SER A 146 -4.15 8.80 -18.44
N ARG A 147 -4.58 9.95 -17.91
CA ARG A 147 -4.93 11.11 -18.70
C ARG A 147 -4.69 12.40 -17.92
N ASP A 148 -3.81 13.25 -18.44
CA ASP A 148 -3.56 14.61 -17.93
C ASP A 148 -3.29 14.72 -16.41
N ARG A 149 -2.71 13.67 -15.80
CA ARG A 149 -2.36 13.61 -14.38
C ARG A 149 -0.88 13.29 -14.15
N PRO A 150 0.04 14.14 -14.66
CA PRO A 150 1.47 13.92 -14.43
C PRO A 150 1.86 13.98 -12.95
N ASP A 151 1.05 14.66 -12.14
CA ASP A 151 1.17 14.75 -10.67
C ASP A 151 0.91 13.41 -9.97
N LEU A 152 0.12 12.51 -10.54
CA LEU A 152 -0.15 11.16 -10.04
C LEU A 152 0.75 10.13 -10.73
N LEU A 153 0.86 10.20 -12.04
CA LEU A 153 1.62 9.24 -12.82
C LEU A 153 3.11 9.22 -12.42
N GLN A 154 3.72 10.37 -12.13
CA GLN A 154 5.12 10.45 -11.74
C GLN A 154 5.42 9.68 -10.45
N PRO A 155 4.74 9.92 -9.32
CA PRO A 155 4.95 9.13 -8.09
C PRO A 155 4.67 7.63 -8.28
N CYS A 156 3.67 7.28 -9.08
CA CYS A 156 3.37 5.88 -9.42
C CYS A 156 4.57 5.20 -10.09
N LEU A 157 5.11 5.79 -11.17
CA LEU A 157 6.27 5.27 -11.89
C LEU A 157 7.53 5.25 -11.01
N GLU A 158 7.74 6.27 -10.18
CA GLU A 158 8.86 6.30 -9.23
C GLU A 158 8.76 5.17 -8.19
N SER A 159 7.56 4.86 -7.71
CA SER A 159 7.36 3.75 -6.77
C SER A 159 7.65 2.39 -7.41
N LEU A 160 7.29 2.21 -8.68
CA LEU A 160 7.65 1.01 -9.45
C LEU A 160 9.16 0.85 -9.58
N GLU A 161 9.89 1.92 -9.82
CA GLU A 161 11.34 1.88 -9.94
C GLU A 161 12.03 1.66 -8.59
N LYS A 162 11.67 2.45 -7.58
CA LYS A 162 12.38 2.47 -6.29
C LYS A 162 12.01 1.31 -5.39
N LEU A 163 10.73 0.91 -5.39
CA LEU A 163 10.18 -0.07 -4.45
C LEU A 163 9.85 -1.41 -5.12
N ALA A 164 9.29 -1.40 -6.33
CA ALA A 164 8.98 -2.64 -7.03
C ALA A 164 10.13 -3.17 -7.90
N GLY A 165 11.28 -2.50 -7.90
CA GLY A 165 12.53 -2.93 -8.54
C GLY A 165 12.52 -2.86 -10.06
N TRP A 166 11.67 -2.04 -10.68
CA TRP A 166 11.63 -1.90 -12.13
C TRP A 166 12.95 -1.39 -12.70
N GLY A 167 13.47 -2.11 -13.68
CA GLY A 167 14.78 -1.82 -14.31
C GLY A 167 15.97 -2.54 -13.68
N GLY A 168 15.81 -3.18 -12.51
CA GLY A 168 16.85 -4.01 -11.90
C GLY A 168 17.03 -5.36 -12.59
N PHE A 169 18.22 -5.96 -12.47
CA PHE A 169 18.52 -7.29 -13.05
C PHE A 169 17.59 -8.38 -12.51
N GLU A 170 17.29 -8.32 -11.20
CA GLU A 170 16.39 -9.27 -10.51
C GLU A 170 14.91 -8.86 -10.60
N SER A 171 14.58 -7.87 -11.42
CA SER A 171 13.22 -7.33 -11.50
C SER A 171 12.20 -8.38 -11.91
N VAL A 172 11.11 -8.45 -11.17
CA VAL A 172 9.90 -9.20 -11.54
C VAL A 172 9.17 -8.50 -12.69
N ILE A 173 9.28 -7.15 -12.77
CA ILE A 173 8.68 -6.34 -13.82
C ILE A 173 9.45 -6.51 -15.12
N LYS A 174 8.73 -6.92 -16.15
CA LYS A 174 9.25 -7.04 -17.51
C LYS A 174 9.15 -5.70 -18.25
N GLN A 175 8.00 -5.05 -18.11
CA GLN A 175 7.70 -3.79 -18.79
C GLN A 175 6.57 -3.06 -18.09
N VAL A 176 6.51 -1.76 -18.33
CA VAL A 176 5.36 -0.90 -18.00
C VAL A 176 4.72 -0.44 -19.31
N VAL A 177 3.40 -0.45 -19.40
CA VAL A 177 2.62 0.05 -20.54
C VAL A 177 1.77 1.22 -20.03
N ILE A 178 2.10 2.44 -20.45
CA ILE A 178 1.25 3.60 -20.20
C ILE A 178 0.22 3.67 -21.33
N VAL A 179 -1.06 3.67 -20.96
CA VAL A 179 -2.17 3.81 -21.88
C VAL A 179 -2.73 5.22 -21.73
N ASP A 180 -2.27 6.13 -22.57
CA ASP A 180 -2.65 7.54 -22.57
C ASP A 180 -4.02 7.73 -23.21
N ASN A 181 -5.01 8.12 -22.43
CA ASN A 181 -6.38 8.38 -22.91
C ASN A 181 -6.51 9.82 -23.44
N GLY A 182 -5.67 10.18 -24.42
CA GLY A 182 -5.78 11.46 -25.11
C GLY A 182 -5.34 12.66 -24.27
N SER A 183 -4.23 12.56 -23.54
CA SER A 183 -3.67 13.68 -22.79
C SER A 183 -3.38 14.89 -23.66
N CYS A 184 -3.75 16.08 -23.19
CA CYS A 184 -3.56 17.36 -23.86
C CYS A 184 -2.50 18.25 -23.17
N GLN A 185 -2.13 17.94 -21.94
CA GLN A 185 -1.14 18.71 -21.18
C GLN A 185 0.29 18.39 -21.66
N ALA A 186 1.04 19.41 -22.06
CA ALA A 186 2.43 19.25 -22.46
C ALA A 186 3.31 18.58 -21.39
N ARG A 187 3.01 18.83 -20.11
CA ARG A 187 3.73 18.24 -18.98
C ARG A 187 3.55 16.71 -18.93
N THR A 188 2.37 16.19 -19.29
CA THR A 188 2.14 14.74 -19.37
C THR A 188 2.99 14.11 -20.48
N ALA A 189 2.97 14.70 -21.67
CA ALA A 189 3.81 14.23 -22.77
C ALA A 189 5.31 14.26 -22.40
N GLN A 190 5.80 15.36 -21.85
CA GLN A 190 7.18 15.49 -21.39
C GLN A 190 7.56 14.43 -20.35
N LEU A 191 6.69 14.15 -19.40
CA LEU A 191 6.92 13.13 -18.40
C LEU A 191 7.06 11.74 -19.04
N ILE A 192 6.14 11.38 -19.94
CA ILE A 192 6.16 10.09 -20.63
C ILE A 192 7.44 9.97 -21.48
N ASP A 193 7.79 11.00 -22.24
CA ASP A 193 9.01 11.02 -23.06
C ASP A 193 10.28 10.83 -22.22
N GLN A 194 10.37 11.51 -21.07
CA GLN A 194 11.51 11.37 -20.15
C GLN A 194 11.63 9.92 -19.63
N TRP A 195 10.52 9.31 -19.27
CA TRP A 195 10.53 7.92 -18.81
C TRP A 195 10.84 6.94 -19.95
N GLN A 196 10.35 7.18 -21.18
CA GLN A 196 10.70 6.35 -22.33
C GLN A 196 12.19 6.43 -22.66
N GLN A 197 12.79 7.64 -22.65
CA GLN A 197 14.22 7.80 -22.83
C GLN A 197 15.04 7.06 -21.76
N ARG A 198 14.57 7.04 -20.52
CA ARG A 198 15.23 6.39 -19.38
C ARG A 198 15.10 4.88 -19.39
N LYS A 199 13.95 4.34 -19.81
CA LYS A 199 13.62 2.90 -19.71
C LYS A 199 13.68 2.15 -21.03
N GLY A 200 13.74 2.86 -22.16
CA GLY A 200 13.79 2.24 -23.47
C GLY A 200 12.65 1.26 -23.69
N ASP A 201 12.97 0.05 -24.13
CA ASP A 201 12.00 -1.00 -24.46
C ASP A 201 11.21 -1.54 -23.23
N GLU A 202 11.66 -1.21 -22.01
CA GLU A 202 10.93 -1.59 -20.79
C GLU A 202 9.70 -0.70 -20.52
N LEU A 203 9.54 0.42 -21.25
CA LEU A 203 8.35 1.26 -21.18
C LEU A 203 7.74 1.41 -22.56
N LYS A 204 6.50 0.96 -22.70
CA LYS A 204 5.66 1.22 -23.87
C LYS A 204 4.67 2.33 -23.56
N HIS A 205 4.44 3.17 -24.55
CA HIS A 205 3.40 4.18 -24.53
C HIS A 205 2.47 3.93 -25.71
N ILE A 206 1.18 3.80 -25.44
CA ILE A 206 0.14 3.76 -26.46
C ILE A 206 -0.87 4.87 -26.16
N ARG A 207 -1.42 5.48 -27.20
CA ARG A 207 -2.37 6.57 -27.11
C ARG A 207 -3.72 6.17 -27.69
N LEU A 208 -4.78 6.38 -26.95
CA LEU A 208 -6.17 6.13 -27.35
C LEU A 208 -6.99 7.40 -27.12
N ASP A 209 -7.27 8.14 -28.17
CA ASP A 209 -8.11 9.35 -28.17
C ASP A 209 -9.60 8.98 -28.25
N GLU A 210 -10.09 8.26 -27.25
CA GLU A 210 -11.46 7.75 -27.15
C GLU A 210 -12.13 8.26 -25.87
N PRO A 211 -13.46 8.25 -25.76
CA PRO A 211 -14.15 8.48 -24.49
C PRO A 211 -13.58 7.55 -23.40
N PHE A 212 -13.48 8.06 -22.17
CA PHE A 212 -12.93 7.28 -21.09
C PHE A 212 -13.66 5.95 -20.92
N ASN A 213 -12.90 4.89 -20.91
CA ASN A 213 -13.36 3.54 -20.64
C ASN A 213 -12.19 2.73 -20.05
N TRP A 214 -12.22 2.52 -18.73
CA TRP A 214 -11.16 1.83 -18.02
C TRP A 214 -10.92 0.41 -18.56
N SER A 215 -12.00 -0.32 -18.86
CA SER A 215 -11.95 -1.68 -19.44
C SER A 215 -11.22 -1.68 -20.79
N ARG A 216 -11.59 -0.76 -21.68
CA ARG A 216 -11.00 -0.61 -23.01
C ARG A 216 -9.52 -0.27 -22.94
N LEU A 217 -9.15 0.71 -22.09
CA LEU A 217 -7.76 1.11 -21.90
C LEU A 217 -6.91 -0.03 -21.32
N SER A 218 -7.46 -0.74 -20.32
CA SER A 218 -6.79 -1.87 -19.68
C SER A 218 -6.59 -3.04 -20.63
N ASN A 219 -7.60 -3.39 -21.42
CA ASN A 219 -7.52 -4.43 -22.45
C ASN A 219 -6.47 -4.06 -23.51
N ALA A 220 -6.50 -2.85 -24.05
CA ALA A 220 -5.52 -2.40 -25.06
C ALA A 220 -4.08 -2.44 -24.54
N GLY A 221 -3.86 -2.03 -23.29
CA GLY A 221 -2.55 -2.14 -22.65
C GLY A 221 -2.09 -3.58 -22.49
N ALA A 222 -3.00 -4.47 -22.12
CA ALA A 222 -2.70 -5.91 -21.97
C ALA A 222 -2.39 -6.58 -23.31
N GLU A 223 -3.08 -6.22 -24.39
CA GLU A 223 -2.85 -6.75 -25.74
C GLU A 223 -1.44 -6.46 -26.25
N VAL A 224 -0.94 -5.24 -26.06
CA VAL A 224 0.41 -4.86 -26.54
C VAL A 224 1.52 -5.30 -25.58
N SER A 225 1.18 -5.81 -24.42
CA SER A 225 2.15 -6.25 -23.43
C SER A 225 2.59 -7.70 -23.64
N SER A 226 3.68 -8.13 -22.99
CA SER A 226 4.33 -9.41 -23.26
C SER A 226 4.64 -10.26 -22.01
N GLY A 227 4.31 -9.78 -20.81
CA GLY A 227 4.48 -10.52 -19.56
C GLY A 227 3.47 -11.67 -19.43
N SER A 228 3.84 -12.76 -18.77
CA SER A 228 2.92 -13.85 -18.42
C SER A 228 1.97 -13.49 -17.29
N LEU A 229 2.33 -12.47 -16.51
CA LEU A 229 1.49 -11.85 -15.50
C LEU A 229 1.14 -10.43 -15.93
N LEU A 230 -0.10 -10.02 -15.71
CA LEU A 230 -0.61 -8.69 -15.97
C LEU A 230 -0.95 -8.04 -14.62
N LEU A 231 -0.42 -6.84 -14.39
CA LEU A 231 -0.82 -5.98 -13.27
C LEU A 231 -1.53 -4.76 -13.84
N PHE A 232 -2.82 -4.66 -13.64
CA PHE A 232 -3.60 -3.46 -13.88
C PHE A 232 -3.44 -2.55 -12.67
N LEU A 233 -3.01 -1.32 -12.92
CA LEU A 233 -2.64 -0.38 -11.88
C LEU A 233 -3.14 1.03 -12.23
N ASN A 234 -3.88 1.67 -11.32
CA ASN A 234 -4.25 3.07 -11.51
C ASN A 234 -3.03 3.98 -11.35
N ASP A 235 -3.04 5.12 -12.04
CA ASP A 235 -1.97 6.12 -11.99
C ASP A 235 -1.87 6.87 -10.65
N ASP A 236 -2.92 6.78 -9.79
CA ASP A 236 -2.97 7.33 -8.43
C ASP A 236 -2.58 6.32 -7.35
N THR A 237 -1.86 5.24 -7.72
CA THR A 237 -1.37 4.23 -6.78
C THR A 237 0.16 4.27 -6.67
N CYS A 238 0.67 4.04 -5.45
CA CYS A 238 2.11 3.94 -5.20
C CYS A 238 2.43 2.73 -4.34
N PHE A 239 3.41 1.93 -4.74
CA PHE A 239 3.94 0.85 -3.89
C PHE A 239 4.54 1.44 -2.62
N MET A 240 4.31 0.78 -1.47
CA MET A 240 4.81 1.21 -0.17
C MET A 240 5.96 0.32 0.34
N ASN A 241 6.12 -0.88 -0.20
CA ASN A 241 7.19 -1.79 0.21
C ASN A 241 7.77 -2.56 -0.99
N ASN A 242 9.07 -2.86 -0.90
CA ASN A 242 9.86 -3.44 -1.98
C ASN A 242 9.53 -4.90 -2.30
N GLN A 243 8.88 -5.62 -1.41
CA GLN A 243 8.52 -7.03 -1.60
C GLN A 243 7.11 -7.22 -2.19
N ALA A 244 6.28 -6.16 -2.18
CA ALA A 244 4.87 -6.25 -2.58
C ALA A 244 4.68 -6.85 -3.97
N MET A 245 5.45 -6.38 -4.97
CA MET A 245 5.39 -6.89 -6.34
C MET A 245 5.68 -8.40 -6.41
N GLY A 246 6.70 -8.85 -5.70
CA GLY A 246 7.07 -10.27 -5.65
C GLY A 246 5.99 -11.14 -5.00
N TRP A 247 5.38 -10.69 -3.92
CA TRP A 247 4.30 -11.41 -3.26
C TRP A 247 3.03 -11.49 -4.12
N LEU A 248 2.66 -10.40 -4.80
CA LEU A 248 1.55 -10.42 -5.75
C LEU A 248 1.82 -11.41 -6.89
N ALA A 249 3.00 -11.35 -7.50
CA ALA A 249 3.38 -12.24 -8.59
C ALA A 249 3.37 -13.72 -8.16
N LYS A 250 3.91 -14.02 -6.99
CA LYS A 250 3.93 -15.37 -6.44
C LYS A 250 2.53 -15.92 -6.17
N ALA A 251 1.64 -15.08 -5.63
CA ALA A 251 0.24 -15.45 -5.41
C ALA A 251 -0.49 -15.68 -6.74
N ALA A 252 -0.24 -14.86 -7.77
CA ALA A 252 -0.85 -15.00 -9.08
C ALA A 252 -0.42 -16.28 -9.82
N LEU A 253 0.78 -16.78 -9.58
CA LEU A 253 1.28 -18.03 -10.17
C LEU A 253 0.64 -19.30 -9.61
N LYS A 254 -0.05 -19.23 -8.47
CA LYS A 254 -0.79 -20.38 -7.94
C LYS A 254 -1.97 -20.72 -8.86
N GLN A 255 -2.04 -21.96 -9.32
CA GLN A 255 -3.02 -22.40 -10.32
C GLN A 255 -4.48 -22.24 -9.90
N THR A 256 -4.77 -22.27 -8.60
CA THR A 256 -6.12 -22.10 -8.05
C THR A 256 -6.54 -20.63 -7.90
N ASN A 257 -5.60 -19.70 -8.08
CA ASN A 257 -5.87 -18.27 -7.88
C ASN A 257 -6.27 -17.59 -9.20
N GLY A 258 -7.24 -16.71 -9.09
CA GLY A 258 -7.67 -15.75 -10.11
C GLY A 258 -7.02 -14.38 -9.86
N PRO A 259 -7.83 -13.30 -9.75
CA PRO A 259 -7.34 -11.96 -9.48
C PRO A 259 -6.67 -11.86 -8.10
N ILE A 260 -5.51 -11.22 -8.06
CA ILE A 260 -4.76 -10.94 -6.84
C ILE A 260 -4.67 -9.44 -6.65
N GLY A 261 -5.01 -8.95 -5.46
CA GLY A 261 -4.91 -7.54 -5.08
C GLY A 261 -3.98 -7.31 -3.89
N ALA A 262 -3.60 -6.06 -3.73
CA ALA A 262 -2.91 -5.55 -2.56
C ALA A 262 -3.89 -4.98 -1.54
N LEU A 263 -3.43 -4.77 -0.30
CA LEU A 263 -4.13 -3.92 0.67
C LEU A 263 -3.87 -2.46 0.31
N LEU A 264 -4.93 -1.75 -0.07
CA LEU A 264 -4.85 -0.35 -0.45
C LEU A 264 -5.12 0.55 0.75
N LEU A 265 -4.31 1.58 0.90
CA LEU A 265 -4.40 2.57 1.96
C LEU A 265 -4.62 3.96 1.35
N ASP A 266 -5.35 4.81 2.03
CA ASP A 266 -5.49 6.21 1.64
C ASP A 266 -4.32 7.07 2.16
N ASP A 267 -4.34 8.36 1.84
CA ASP A 267 -3.34 9.34 2.27
C ASP A 267 -3.32 9.60 3.79
N GLN A 268 -4.34 9.11 4.51
CA GLN A 268 -4.42 9.15 5.96
C GLN A 268 -3.94 7.84 6.62
N GLY A 269 -3.54 6.85 5.82
CA GLY A 269 -3.12 5.53 6.28
C GLY A 269 -4.29 4.66 6.75
N LEU A 270 -5.53 5.01 6.35
CA LEU A 270 -6.69 4.16 6.57
C LEU A 270 -6.83 3.20 5.39
N VAL A 271 -7.47 2.07 5.62
CA VAL A 271 -7.77 1.12 4.55
C VAL A 271 -8.71 1.76 3.53
N ALA A 272 -8.25 1.89 2.31
CA ALA A 272 -9.07 2.29 1.17
C ALA A 272 -9.81 1.07 0.58
N ASP A 273 -9.11 -0.07 0.47
CA ASP A 273 -9.67 -1.32 -0.04
C ASP A 273 -8.90 -2.54 0.51
N GLY A 274 -9.61 -3.46 1.14
CA GLY A 274 -9.12 -4.76 1.60
C GLY A 274 -9.75 -5.94 0.85
N GLY A 275 -10.15 -5.70 -0.41
CA GLY A 275 -10.91 -6.62 -1.25
C GLY A 275 -12.39 -6.31 -1.24
N LEU A 276 -13.05 -6.56 -2.36
CA LEU A 276 -14.48 -6.33 -2.54
C LEU A 276 -15.28 -7.53 -2.05
N VAL A 277 -16.29 -7.27 -1.22
CA VAL A 277 -17.16 -8.28 -0.64
C VAL A 277 -18.59 -8.05 -1.11
N LYS A 278 -19.25 -9.11 -1.59
CA LYS A 278 -20.64 -9.08 -2.04
C LYS A 278 -21.57 -8.90 -0.84
N GLN A 279 -22.48 -7.95 -0.97
CA GLN A 279 -23.58 -7.73 -0.04
C GLN A 279 -24.92 -7.74 -0.80
N ALA A 280 -26.04 -7.59 -0.08
CA ALA A 280 -27.38 -7.59 -0.70
C ALA A 280 -27.53 -6.51 -1.78
N ASP A 281 -26.95 -5.33 -1.56
CA ASP A 281 -27.09 -4.15 -2.41
C ASP A 281 -25.87 -3.88 -3.32
N GLY A 282 -24.99 -4.87 -3.50
CA GLY A 282 -23.80 -4.72 -4.36
C GLY A 282 -22.49 -5.16 -3.71
N TYR A 283 -21.39 -4.50 -4.07
CA TYR A 283 -20.06 -4.80 -3.55
C TYR A 283 -19.53 -3.66 -2.70
N VAL A 284 -18.89 -4.00 -1.59
CA VAL A 284 -18.27 -3.02 -0.68
C VAL A 284 -16.81 -3.37 -0.44
N ALA A 285 -15.97 -2.36 -0.33
CA ALA A 285 -14.58 -2.54 0.05
C ALA A 285 -14.47 -2.94 1.53
N ARG A 286 -13.85 -4.10 1.78
CA ARG A 286 -13.65 -4.63 3.14
C ARG A 286 -12.78 -3.67 3.93
N TRP A 287 -13.16 -3.42 5.19
CA TRP A 287 -12.46 -2.57 6.15
C TRP A 287 -12.24 -1.12 5.72
N ARG A 288 -12.92 -0.63 4.70
CA ARG A 288 -12.77 0.75 4.26
C ARG A 288 -12.94 1.74 5.41
N GLY A 289 -11.98 2.66 5.54
CA GLY A 289 -11.93 3.65 6.61
C GLY A 289 -11.39 3.11 7.95
N TRP A 290 -11.02 1.83 8.04
CA TRP A 290 -10.43 1.28 9.25
C TRP A 290 -8.94 1.60 9.34
N PRO A 291 -8.44 1.98 10.51
CA PRO A 291 -7.00 2.03 10.74
C PRO A 291 -6.37 0.64 10.59
N LEU A 292 -5.22 0.55 9.95
CA LEU A 292 -4.52 -0.74 9.73
C LEU A 292 -4.36 -1.54 11.03
N ARG A 293 -4.08 -0.83 12.15
CA ARG A 293 -3.94 -1.42 13.50
C ARG A 293 -5.17 -2.16 14.02
N GLN A 294 -6.37 -1.86 13.48
CA GLN A 294 -7.62 -2.50 13.88
C GLN A 294 -7.97 -3.70 13.00
N LEU A 295 -7.18 -3.96 11.97
CA LEU A 295 -7.39 -5.15 11.17
C LEU A 295 -7.05 -6.40 12.00
N PRO A 296 -7.77 -7.52 11.77
CA PRO A 296 -7.38 -8.79 12.34
C PRO A 296 -5.91 -9.10 12.01
N GLY A 297 -5.11 -9.58 12.97
CA GLY A 297 -3.66 -9.72 12.83
C GLY A 297 -3.21 -10.44 11.55
N LYS A 298 -3.96 -11.47 11.11
CA LYS A 298 -3.70 -12.17 9.83
C LYS A 298 -3.92 -11.30 8.59
N ALA A 299 -4.75 -10.26 8.66
CA ALA A 299 -5.04 -9.37 7.54
C ALA A 299 -3.90 -8.39 7.24
N CYS A 300 -3.08 -8.04 8.22
CA CYS A 300 -1.95 -7.13 8.02
C CYS A 300 -0.75 -7.80 7.31
N HIS A 301 -0.61 -9.12 7.45
CA HIS A 301 0.59 -9.85 7.05
C HIS A 301 0.28 -11.13 6.25
N GLY A 302 -0.97 -11.52 6.17
CA GLY A 302 -1.39 -12.74 5.49
C GLY A 302 -2.01 -12.49 4.12
N ALA A 303 -2.77 -13.48 3.69
CA ALA A 303 -3.59 -13.44 2.50
C ALA A 303 -4.99 -13.97 2.82
N TRP A 304 -6.01 -13.42 2.18
CA TRP A 304 -7.39 -13.88 2.38
C TRP A 304 -8.18 -13.86 1.07
N LYS A 305 -9.18 -14.72 1.00
CA LYS A 305 -10.14 -14.75 -0.10
C LYS A 305 -11.09 -13.55 -0.04
N THR A 306 -11.42 -13.04 -1.21
CA THR A 306 -12.41 -11.98 -1.40
C THR A 306 -13.31 -12.32 -2.58
N ASP A 307 -14.42 -11.62 -2.75
CA ASP A 307 -15.31 -11.86 -3.88
C ASP A 307 -14.80 -11.23 -5.16
N ALA A 308 -14.18 -10.05 -5.07
CA ALA A 308 -13.49 -9.41 -6.19
C ALA A 308 -12.30 -8.58 -5.70
N VAL A 309 -11.45 -8.19 -6.63
CA VAL A 309 -10.29 -7.32 -6.44
C VAL A 309 -10.49 -6.07 -7.26
N THR A 310 -10.29 -4.88 -6.66
CA THR A 310 -10.43 -3.62 -7.36
C THR A 310 -9.41 -3.46 -8.49
N GLY A 311 -9.85 -2.89 -9.61
CA GLY A 311 -8.99 -2.56 -10.75
C GLY A 311 -7.87 -1.57 -10.43
N ALA A 312 -7.92 -0.89 -9.27
CA ALA A 312 -6.84 0.01 -8.85
C ALA A 312 -5.48 -0.71 -8.66
N CYS A 313 -5.51 -2.01 -8.25
CA CYS A 313 -4.34 -2.88 -8.20
C CYS A 313 -4.79 -4.33 -8.36
N LEU A 314 -4.82 -4.83 -9.58
CA LEU A 314 -5.29 -6.17 -9.92
C LEU A 314 -4.22 -6.91 -10.73
N MET A 315 -3.66 -7.96 -10.14
CA MET A 315 -2.74 -8.86 -10.85
C MET A 315 -3.42 -10.17 -11.22
N VAL A 316 -3.17 -10.64 -12.43
CA VAL A 316 -3.73 -11.90 -12.94
C VAL A 316 -2.78 -12.56 -13.95
N ARG A 317 -2.87 -13.87 -14.12
CA ARG A 317 -2.19 -14.57 -15.22
C ARG A 317 -2.77 -14.12 -16.56
N ARG A 318 -1.90 -13.91 -17.55
CA ARG A 318 -2.32 -13.51 -18.91
C ARG A 318 -3.32 -14.48 -19.51
N GLU A 319 -3.13 -15.77 -19.35
CA GLU A 319 -4.05 -16.81 -19.87
C GLU A 319 -5.48 -16.60 -19.37
N LEU A 320 -5.66 -16.31 -18.07
CA LEU A 320 -6.99 -16.05 -17.50
C LEU A 320 -7.60 -14.75 -18.02
N TRP A 321 -6.78 -13.72 -18.20
CA TRP A 321 -7.26 -12.48 -18.81
C TRP A 321 -7.67 -12.70 -20.27
N GLN A 322 -6.92 -13.51 -21.05
CA GLN A 322 -7.25 -13.82 -22.44
C GLN A 322 -8.59 -14.55 -22.56
N GLU A 323 -8.93 -15.41 -21.56
CA GLU A 323 -10.21 -16.12 -21.54
C GLU A 323 -11.41 -15.25 -21.21
N VAL A 324 -11.21 -14.18 -20.44
CA VAL A 324 -12.30 -13.39 -19.83
C VAL A 324 -12.04 -11.93 -20.09
N GLN A 325 -11.35 -11.27 -20.65
CA GLN A 325 -11.11 -9.83 -20.78
C GLN A 325 -12.07 -8.94 -19.94
N PHE A 326 -11.75 -7.69 -19.71
CA PHE A 326 -12.67 -6.77 -19.08
C PHE A 326 -13.79 -6.40 -20.05
N ASP A 327 -15.02 -6.34 -19.54
CA ASP A 327 -16.20 -5.97 -20.35
C ASP A 327 -16.16 -4.48 -20.68
N GLU A 328 -15.97 -4.15 -21.95
CA GLU A 328 -15.89 -2.76 -22.43
C GLU A 328 -17.26 -2.05 -22.44
N GLN A 329 -18.36 -2.76 -22.17
CA GLN A 329 -19.66 -2.15 -21.92
C GLN A 329 -19.78 -1.56 -20.50
N LEU A 330 -18.80 -1.86 -19.63
CA LEU A 330 -18.68 -1.33 -18.29
C LEU A 330 -17.47 -0.35 -18.22
N PRO A 331 -17.67 0.92 -18.58
CA PRO A 331 -16.54 1.84 -18.76
C PRO A 331 -15.86 2.30 -17.45
N GLU A 332 -16.57 2.35 -16.34
CA GLU A 332 -16.08 2.94 -15.10
C GLU A 332 -16.17 2.03 -13.89
N ASP A 333 -17.35 1.47 -13.63
CA ASP A 333 -17.64 0.70 -12.42
C ASP A 333 -18.13 -0.71 -12.73
N GLY A 334 -17.82 -1.67 -11.84
CA GLY A 334 -18.28 -3.06 -11.94
C GLY A 334 -17.50 -3.96 -12.90
N ASN A 335 -16.58 -3.41 -13.69
CA ASN A 335 -15.75 -4.17 -14.62
C ASN A 335 -14.85 -5.19 -13.91
N ASP A 336 -14.22 -4.81 -12.80
CA ASP A 336 -13.39 -5.66 -11.95
C ASP A 336 -14.21 -6.74 -11.23
N VAL A 337 -15.44 -6.40 -10.83
CA VAL A 337 -16.38 -7.34 -10.20
C VAL A 337 -16.81 -8.41 -11.21
N VAL A 338 -17.28 -8.00 -12.41
CA VAL A 338 -17.73 -8.92 -13.46
C VAL A 338 -16.57 -9.84 -13.89
N PHE A 339 -15.37 -9.28 -14.05
CA PHE A 339 -14.17 -10.06 -14.35
C PHE A 339 -13.88 -11.11 -13.27
N ALA A 340 -13.93 -10.72 -11.99
CA ALA A 340 -13.71 -11.64 -10.87
C ALA A 340 -14.80 -12.71 -10.77
N GLU A 341 -16.08 -12.37 -10.98
CA GLU A 341 -17.20 -13.32 -11.00
C GLU A 341 -17.05 -14.35 -12.12
N ALA A 342 -16.64 -13.90 -13.30
CA ALA A 342 -16.42 -14.78 -14.44
C ALA A 342 -15.27 -15.78 -14.19
N LEU A 343 -14.20 -15.37 -13.54
CA LEU A 343 -13.11 -16.28 -13.16
C LEU A 343 -13.50 -17.18 -11.99
N ARG A 344 -14.26 -16.69 -11.02
CA ARG A 344 -14.76 -17.47 -9.90
C ARG A 344 -15.69 -18.60 -10.38
N SER A 345 -16.54 -18.36 -11.36
CA SER A 345 -17.40 -19.38 -11.96
C SER A 345 -16.62 -20.53 -12.62
N ARG A 346 -15.35 -20.28 -12.96
CA ARG A 346 -14.39 -21.24 -13.50
C ARG A 346 -13.52 -21.90 -12.42
N GLY A 347 -13.77 -21.60 -11.13
CA GLY A 347 -13.05 -22.18 -9.99
C GLY A 347 -11.82 -21.40 -9.52
N PHE A 348 -11.55 -20.19 -10.04
CA PHE A 348 -10.42 -19.36 -9.63
C PHE A 348 -10.81 -18.40 -8.52
N ALA A 349 -10.07 -18.42 -7.42
CA ALA A 349 -10.35 -17.59 -6.25
C ALA A 349 -9.66 -16.20 -6.35
N SER A 350 -10.40 -15.14 -6.05
CA SER A 350 -9.82 -13.82 -5.83
C SER A 350 -9.18 -13.73 -4.45
N MET A 351 -7.98 -13.13 -4.36
CA MET A 351 -7.22 -13.03 -3.12
C MET A 351 -6.67 -11.62 -2.91
N ILE A 352 -6.58 -11.21 -1.66
CA ILE A 352 -5.81 -10.03 -1.24
C ILE A 352 -4.58 -10.48 -0.47
N ILE A 353 -3.46 -9.83 -0.75
CA ILE A 353 -2.19 -10.02 -0.05
C ILE A 353 -1.98 -8.83 0.88
N GLY A 354 -2.22 -9.03 2.18
CA GLY A 354 -2.19 -7.96 3.19
C GLY A 354 -0.80 -7.36 3.43
N SER A 355 0.24 -8.16 3.22
CA SER A 355 1.63 -7.69 3.27
C SER A 355 2.04 -6.86 2.04
N ALA A 356 1.36 -7.00 0.90
CA ALA A 356 1.53 -6.11 -0.25
C ALA A 356 0.68 -4.86 -0.03
N ARG A 357 1.33 -3.71 0.16
CA ARG A 357 0.66 -2.43 0.47
C ARG A 357 0.94 -1.39 -0.58
N LEU A 358 -0.12 -0.71 -0.99
CA LEU A 358 -0.04 0.43 -1.89
C LEU A 358 -0.84 1.60 -1.30
N LEU A 359 -0.34 2.82 -1.49
CA LEU A 359 -1.15 4.01 -1.37
C LEU A 359 -2.08 4.09 -2.58
N HIS A 360 -3.31 4.52 -2.35
CA HIS A 360 -4.28 4.79 -3.41
C HIS A 360 -4.94 6.13 -3.14
N GLY A 361 -4.73 7.08 -4.02
CA GLY A 361 -5.31 8.42 -3.96
C GLY A 361 -6.80 8.39 -4.28
N VAL A 362 -7.61 7.77 -3.39
CA VAL A 362 -9.04 7.50 -3.58
C VAL A 362 -9.76 8.68 -4.22
N SER A 363 -10.26 8.49 -5.44
CA SER A 363 -11.01 9.49 -6.22
C SER A 363 -10.21 10.72 -6.67
N SER A 364 -8.87 10.71 -6.60
CA SER A 364 -8.03 11.80 -7.09
C SER A 364 -8.19 12.02 -8.60
N SER A 365 -8.41 10.95 -9.35
CA SER A 365 -8.59 10.97 -10.79
C SER A 365 -10.03 11.32 -11.23
N ARG A 366 -11.04 11.09 -10.38
CA ARG A 366 -12.47 11.25 -10.74
C ARG A 366 -13.09 12.59 -10.36
N GLY A 367 -12.34 13.53 -9.75
CA GLY A 367 -12.88 14.83 -9.34
C GLY A 367 -14.03 14.71 -8.33
N TYR A 368 -14.07 13.68 -7.52
CA TYR A 368 -15.10 13.44 -6.51
C TYR A 368 -15.01 14.54 -5.45
N HIS A 369 -15.71 15.64 -5.69
CA HIS A 369 -15.93 16.65 -4.67
C HIS A 369 -16.62 16.01 -3.47
N ARG A 370 -16.06 16.22 -2.27
CA ARG A 370 -16.63 15.88 -0.96
C ARG A 370 -18.05 16.48 -0.77
N LYS A 371 -19.04 16.05 -1.53
CA LYS A 371 -20.44 16.53 -1.40
C LYS A 371 -21.34 15.65 -0.54
N HIS A 372 -20.85 14.56 0.03
CA HIS A 372 -21.68 13.64 0.84
C HIS A 372 -21.09 13.28 2.22
N ALA A 373 -20.36 14.20 2.85
CA ALA A 373 -19.91 14.03 4.24
C ALA A 373 -20.87 14.65 5.27
N HIS A 374 -22.16 14.80 4.94
CA HIS A 374 -23.22 15.17 5.90
C HIS A 374 -24.56 14.64 5.38
N LYS A 375 -24.88 13.40 5.73
CA LYS A 375 -26.25 12.95 6.06
C LYS A 375 -26.20 11.71 6.94
#